data_f73d09151cbe383ae5703499fb4c9ea4
#
_entry.id   f73d09151cbe383ae5703499fb4c9ea4
#
_cell.length_a   1.000
_cell.length_b   1.000
_cell.length_c   1.000
_cell.angle_alpha   90.00
_cell.angle_beta   90.00
_cell.angle_gamma   90.00
#
_symmetry.space_group_name_H-M   'P 1'
#
loop_
_entity.id
_entity.type
_entity.pdbx_description
1 polymer ?
#
loop_
_entity_poly.entity_id
_entity_poly.type
_entity_poly.pdbx_seq_one_letter_code
_entity_poly.pdbx_strand_id
1 'polypeptide(L)'
;MLQADTALVLFSGGQDSTTCLAWALAHYAHVETVGFDYGQRHAIELTVRPAVLAALRAIKPEWDERLGEDHMVDLSLIGRIADTALTSNVAIAMQENGLPNTFVPGRNLLFMTVAATLAYRRGLTVLVGGMCETDFSGYPDCRDDTMKSLQVTLNLGMATRTKLETPLMWIDKGQTWQLAHELGGAPLVELIRSGTHTCYLGERGVLHDWGYGCGTCPACALRAQGYRRYRAALEQA
;
A
#
# COMPACT_ATOMS: atom_id res chain seq x y z
N MET A 1 13.56 -4.25 -19.71
CA MET A 1 14.66 -3.27 -19.50
C MET A 1 14.29 -2.42 -18.29
N LEU A 2 15.19 -2.26 -17.29
CA LEU A 2 14.94 -1.38 -16.14
C LEU A 2 14.86 0.08 -16.59
N GLN A 3 13.99 0.86 -15.95
CA GLN A 3 13.98 2.30 -16.11
C GLN A 3 15.12 2.91 -15.31
N ALA A 4 15.80 3.93 -15.86
CA ALA A 4 16.86 4.66 -15.16
C ALA A 4 16.32 5.52 -14.00
N ASP A 5 14.99 5.74 -13.95
CA ASP A 5 14.31 6.46 -12.87
C ASP A 5 14.46 5.73 -11.53
N THR A 6 14.41 6.48 -10.45
CA THR A 6 14.46 6.01 -9.07
C THR A 6 13.13 6.23 -8.39
N ALA A 7 12.67 5.30 -7.57
CA ALA A 7 11.32 5.33 -7.03
C ALA A 7 11.28 5.42 -5.49
N LEU A 8 10.28 6.13 -4.98
CA LEU A 8 9.85 6.11 -3.58
C LEU A 8 8.48 5.45 -3.49
N VAL A 9 8.41 4.34 -2.76
CA VAL A 9 7.15 3.58 -2.58
C VAL A 9 6.52 3.94 -1.25
N LEU A 10 5.23 4.30 -1.27
CA LEU A 10 4.43 4.42 -0.05
C LEU A 10 4.17 3.00 0.47
N PHE A 11 4.89 2.63 1.52
CA PHE A 11 4.92 1.29 2.05
C PHE A 11 4.36 1.23 3.47
N SER A 12 3.16 0.68 3.64
CA SER A 12 2.51 0.51 4.96
C SER A 12 2.87 -0.81 5.66
N GLY A 13 3.33 -1.83 4.92
CA GLY A 13 3.48 -3.20 5.42
C GLY A 13 2.25 -4.08 5.17
N GLY A 14 1.23 -3.56 4.47
CA GLY A 14 0.05 -4.30 4.04
C GLY A 14 0.24 -4.98 2.68
N GLN A 15 -0.74 -5.78 2.26
CA GLN A 15 -0.73 -6.52 1.00
C GLN A 15 -0.43 -5.64 -0.21
N ASP A 16 -1.21 -4.57 -0.40
CA ASP A 16 -1.15 -3.74 -1.59
C ASP A 16 0.19 -3.02 -1.70
N SER A 17 0.65 -2.40 -0.62
CA SER A 17 1.93 -1.71 -0.60
C SER A 17 3.13 -2.65 -0.79
N THR A 18 3.03 -3.90 -0.33
CA THR A 18 4.05 -4.93 -0.57
C THR A 18 4.07 -5.36 -2.04
N THR A 19 2.91 -5.51 -2.66
CA THR A 19 2.81 -5.81 -4.10
C THR A 19 3.36 -4.64 -4.94
N CYS A 20 3.03 -3.39 -4.58
CA CYS A 20 3.59 -2.19 -5.22
C CYS A 20 5.10 -2.09 -5.06
N LEU A 21 5.65 -2.45 -3.91
CA LEU A 21 7.09 -2.47 -3.68
C LEU A 21 7.78 -3.52 -4.56
N ALA A 22 7.23 -4.73 -4.63
CA ALA A 22 7.74 -5.77 -5.53
C ALA A 22 7.67 -5.34 -7.01
N TRP A 23 6.58 -4.66 -7.39
CA TRP A 23 6.43 -4.08 -8.71
C TRP A 23 7.50 -3.01 -8.99
N ALA A 24 7.72 -2.10 -8.06
CA ALA A 24 8.75 -1.07 -8.21
C ALA A 24 10.16 -1.67 -8.34
N LEU A 25 10.48 -2.68 -7.51
CA LEU A 25 11.75 -3.40 -7.56
C LEU A 25 11.97 -4.15 -8.89
N ALA A 26 10.90 -4.54 -9.58
CA ALA A 26 10.99 -5.13 -10.90
C ALA A 26 11.22 -4.11 -12.02
N HIS A 27 10.84 -2.84 -11.81
CA HIS A 27 10.83 -1.81 -12.87
C HIS A 27 11.96 -0.77 -12.74
N TYR A 28 12.42 -0.44 -11.52
CA TYR A 28 13.37 0.63 -11.25
C TYR A 28 14.70 0.11 -10.73
N ALA A 29 15.78 0.83 -11.05
CA ALA A 29 17.13 0.45 -10.65
C ALA A 29 17.42 0.74 -9.17
N HIS A 30 16.73 1.71 -8.56
CA HIS A 30 16.82 2.03 -7.14
C HIS A 30 15.45 2.39 -6.59
N VAL A 31 15.10 1.81 -5.44
CA VAL A 31 13.79 1.95 -4.80
C VAL A 31 13.97 2.20 -3.31
N GLU A 32 13.42 3.29 -2.81
CA GLU A 32 13.32 3.57 -1.38
C GLU A 32 11.86 3.42 -0.93
N THR A 33 11.64 3.31 0.38
CA THR A 33 10.30 3.19 0.95
C THR A 33 10.02 4.29 1.96
N VAL A 34 8.76 4.70 2.07
CA VAL A 34 8.29 5.60 3.12
C VAL A 34 7.03 5.06 3.76
N GLY A 35 7.00 5.03 5.09
CA GLY A 35 5.83 4.75 5.91
C GLY A 35 5.42 5.96 6.72
N PHE A 36 4.15 5.97 7.13
CA PHE A 36 3.56 7.07 7.88
C PHE A 36 2.94 6.56 9.18
N ASP A 37 3.37 7.13 10.29
CA ASP A 37 2.63 7.08 11.54
C ASP A 37 1.66 8.27 11.57
N TYR A 38 0.36 8.02 11.36
CA TYR A 38 -0.66 9.05 11.33
C TYR A 38 -1.60 8.99 12.53
N GLY A 39 -1.19 8.31 13.61
CA GLY A 39 -2.01 8.07 14.78
C GLY A 39 -3.10 7.02 14.54
N GLN A 40 -2.83 6.04 13.69
CA GLN A 40 -3.74 4.92 13.43
C GLN A 40 -3.96 4.09 14.69
N ARG A 41 -5.20 3.62 14.86
CA ARG A 41 -5.65 2.81 16.00
C ARG A 41 -4.79 1.58 16.26
N HIS A 42 -4.27 0.94 15.21
CA HIS A 42 -3.44 -0.25 15.30
C HIS A 42 -2.15 -0.07 14.49
N ALA A 43 -1.03 -0.06 15.19
CA ALA A 43 0.30 0.15 14.61
C ALA A 43 0.94 -1.16 14.06
N ILE A 44 0.19 -2.28 13.99
CA ILE A 44 0.76 -3.57 13.57
C ILE A 44 1.35 -3.49 12.16
N GLU A 45 0.73 -2.77 11.24
CA GLU A 45 1.30 -2.57 9.89
C GLU A 45 2.71 -1.96 9.97
N LEU A 46 2.91 -0.97 10.85
CA LEU A 46 4.22 -0.34 11.03
C LEU A 46 5.25 -1.32 11.63
N THR A 47 4.82 -2.19 12.56
CA THR A 47 5.71 -3.15 13.23
C THR A 47 6.15 -4.29 12.33
N VAL A 48 5.35 -4.69 11.33
CA VAL A 48 5.73 -5.77 10.40
C VAL A 48 6.65 -5.29 9.27
N ARG A 49 6.71 -3.99 8.98
CA ARG A 49 7.49 -3.42 7.87
C ARG A 49 8.95 -3.92 7.82
N PRO A 50 9.75 -3.84 8.90
CA PRO A 50 11.15 -4.27 8.84
C PRO A 50 11.31 -5.74 8.44
N ALA A 51 10.44 -6.61 8.97
CA ALA A 51 10.46 -8.04 8.65
C ALA A 51 10.05 -8.30 7.19
N VAL A 52 9.05 -7.58 6.68
CA VAL A 52 8.63 -7.68 5.27
C VAL A 52 9.73 -7.20 4.33
N LEU A 53 10.40 -6.08 4.63
CA LEU A 53 11.52 -5.57 3.83
C LEU A 53 12.70 -6.57 3.80
N ALA A 54 13.06 -7.13 4.96
CA ALA A 54 14.10 -8.14 5.03
C ALA A 54 13.76 -9.40 4.21
N ALA A 55 12.51 -9.86 4.29
CA ALA A 55 12.04 -11.02 3.53
C ALA A 55 11.99 -10.74 2.02
N LEU A 56 11.59 -9.54 1.58
CA LEU A 56 11.61 -9.15 0.17
C LEU A 56 13.03 -9.20 -0.43
N ARG A 57 14.03 -8.72 0.30
CA ARG A 57 15.44 -8.81 -0.10
C ARG A 57 15.88 -10.25 -0.37
N ALA A 58 15.37 -11.19 0.43
CA ALA A 58 15.70 -12.61 0.32
C ALA A 58 15.00 -13.34 -0.85
N ILE A 59 13.96 -12.75 -1.47
CA ILE A 59 13.23 -13.40 -2.57
C ILE A 59 14.06 -13.41 -3.85
N LYS A 60 14.73 -12.29 -4.18
CA LYS A 60 15.53 -12.14 -5.39
C LYS A 60 16.78 -11.32 -5.09
N PRO A 61 17.98 -11.75 -5.51
CA PRO A 61 19.21 -11.00 -5.31
C PRO A 61 19.14 -9.56 -5.86
N GLU A 62 18.54 -9.39 -7.04
CA GLU A 62 18.39 -8.08 -7.65
C GLU A 62 17.46 -7.14 -6.86
N TRP A 63 16.55 -7.66 -6.04
CA TRP A 63 15.73 -6.85 -5.17
C TRP A 63 16.49 -6.35 -3.95
N ASP A 64 17.42 -7.15 -3.43
CA ASP A 64 18.33 -6.72 -2.35
C ASP A 64 19.23 -5.57 -2.80
N GLU A 65 19.79 -5.67 -4.01
CA GLU A 65 20.63 -4.62 -4.60
C GLU A 65 19.88 -3.31 -4.85
N ARG A 66 18.58 -3.37 -5.22
CA ARG A 66 17.77 -2.21 -5.59
C ARG A 66 17.06 -1.55 -4.42
N LEU A 67 16.76 -2.31 -3.37
CA LEU A 67 16.01 -1.80 -2.21
C LEU A 67 16.95 -1.00 -1.31
N GLY A 68 16.76 0.32 -1.31
CA GLY A 68 17.51 1.30 -0.54
C GLY A 68 16.97 1.52 0.87
N GLU A 69 16.93 2.78 1.26
CA GLU A 69 16.55 3.23 2.60
C GLU A 69 15.03 3.13 2.86
N ASP A 70 14.67 2.79 4.09
CA ASP A 70 13.29 2.83 4.59
C ASP A 70 13.10 4.04 5.50
N HIS A 71 12.15 4.89 5.15
CA HIS A 71 11.86 6.12 5.86
C HIS A 71 10.57 5.99 6.67
N MET A 72 10.55 6.55 7.88
CA MET A 72 9.35 6.70 8.70
C MET A 72 9.09 8.17 8.96
N VAL A 73 7.86 8.62 8.69
CA VAL A 73 7.43 10.00 8.89
C VAL A 73 6.27 10.05 9.88
N ASP A 74 6.42 10.87 10.92
CA ASP A 74 5.37 11.14 11.89
C ASP A 74 4.37 12.14 11.31
N LEU A 75 3.14 11.71 11.10
CA LEU A 75 1.97 12.48 10.73
C LEU A 75 0.83 12.30 11.75
N SER A 76 1.16 12.02 13.02
CA SER A 76 0.20 11.77 14.11
C SER A 76 -0.82 12.89 14.30
N LEU A 77 -0.52 14.11 13.81
CA LEU A 77 -1.49 15.22 13.75
C LEU A 77 -2.77 14.84 12.99
N ILE A 78 -2.68 14.00 11.95
CA ILE A 78 -3.86 13.55 11.19
C ILE A 78 -4.83 12.81 12.11
N GLY A 79 -4.34 11.90 12.93
CA GLY A 79 -5.16 11.15 13.89
C GLY A 79 -5.84 12.03 14.95
N ARG A 80 -5.25 13.19 15.28
CA ARG A 80 -5.86 14.15 16.21
C ARG A 80 -6.94 15.03 15.58
N ILE A 81 -6.89 15.22 14.27
CA ILE A 81 -7.87 16.01 13.51
C ILE A 81 -9.02 15.13 13.03
N ALA A 82 -8.71 13.89 12.63
CA ALA A 82 -9.66 12.96 12.04
C ALA A 82 -10.27 12.04 13.11
N ASP A 83 -11.57 12.18 13.34
CA ASP A 83 -12.36 11.27 14.19
C ASP A 83 -13.01 10.20 13.31
N THR A 84 -12.28 9.11 13.06
CA THR A 84 -12.69 8.02 12.18
C THR A 84 -12.46 6.66 12.83
N ALA A 85 -13.05 5.60 12.30
CA ALA A 85 -12.84 4.24 12.83
C ALA A 85 -11.39 3.71 12.66
N LEU A 86 -10.54 4.39 11.89
CA LEU A 86 -9.10 4.08 11.80
C LEU A 86 -8.25 4.85 12.82
N THR A 87 -8.77 5.95 13.39
CA THR A 87 -8.05 6.80 14.34
C THR A 87 -8.66 6.76 15.74
N SER A 88 -9.91 6.32 15.87
CA SER A 88 -10.68 6.26 17.11
C SER A 88 -11.27 4.88 17.36
N ASN A 89 -11.63 4.58 18.63
CA ASN A 89 -12.22 3.30 18.99
C ASN A 89 -13.75 3.30 18.78
N VAL A 90 -14.16 3.44 17.51
CA VAL A 90 -15.58 3.37 17.09
C VAL A 90 -15.82 2.16 16.19
N ALA A 91 -17.06 1.67 16.15
CA ALA A 91 -17.43 0.56 15.27
C ALA A 91 -17.33 0.97 13.79
N ILE A 92 -16.88 0.06 12.93
CA ILE A 92 -16.82 0.28 11.49
C ILE A 92 -18.24 0.23 10.93
N ALA A 93 -18.67 1.30 10.22
CA ALA A 93 -19.99 1.44 9.63
C ALA A 93 -19.95 2.28 8.35
N MET A 94 -21.00 2.14 7.53
CA MET A 94 -21.25 3.06 6.40
C MET A 94 -21.96 4.31 6.93
N GLN A 95 -21.54 5.47 6.45
CA GLN A 95 -22.12 6.76 6.76
C GLN A 95 -23.27 7.11 5.79
N GLU A 96 -24.12 8.07 6.14
CA GLU A 96 -25.23 8.54 5.30
C GLU A 96 -24.78 9.10 3.94
N ASN A 97 -23.55 9.61 3.85
CA ASN A 97 -22.96 10.10 2.61
C ASN A 97 -22.42 8.99 1.68
N GLY A 98 -22.64 7.72 2.03
CA GLY A 98 -22.17 6.56 1.24
C GLY A 98 -20.70 6.23 1.40
N LEU A 99 -19.95 6.93 2.27
CA LEU A 99 -18.57 6.61 2.57
C LEU A 99 -18.48 5.77 3.87
N PRO A 100 -17.54 4.83 3.97
CA PRO A 100 -17.30 4.15 5.24
C PRO A 100 -16.66 5.12 6.25
N ASN A 101 -16.96 4.98 7.53
CA ASN A 101 -16.36 5.80 8.60
C ASN A 101 -14.88 5.48 8.87
N THR A 102 -14.30 4.56 8.10
CA THR A 102 -12.85 4.34 7.99
C THR A 102 -12.16 5.31 7.05
N PHE A 103 -12.92 6.11 6.30
CA PHE A 103 -12.36 7.14 5.44
C PHE A 103 -11.77 8.28 6.29
N VAL A 104 -10.46 8.50 6.17
CA VAL A 104 -9.74 9.64 6.75
C VAL A 104 -9.60 10.70 5.65
N PRO A 105 -10.38 11.79 5.68
CA PRO A 105 -10.42 12.74 4.58
C PRO A 105 -9.06 13.33 4.24
N GLY A 106 -8.65 13.20 2.97
CA GLY A 106 -7.41 13.75 2.47
C GLY A 106 -6.13 13.01 2.89
N ARG A 107 -6.23 11.88 3.59
CA ARG A 107 -5.06 11.14 4.08
C ARG A 107 -4.09 10.80 2.96
N ASN A 108 -4.57 10.22 1.85
CA ASN A 108 -3.70 9.82 0.74
C ASN A 108 -3.12 11.03 -0.01
N LEU A 109 -3.83 12.17 -0.04
CA LEU A 109 -3.30 13.43 -0.58
C LEU A 109 -2.11 13.92 0.27
N LEU A 110 -2.26 13.91 1.60
CA LEU A 110 -1.19 14.31 2.52
C LEU A 110 0.01 13.35 2.42
N PHE A 111 -0.23 12.04 2.40
CA PHE A 111 0.83 11.05 2.26
C PHE A 111 1.64 11.26 0.97
N MET A 112 0.96 11.43 -0.16
CA MET A 112 1.63 11.67 -1.44
C MET A 112 2.37 13.01 -1.46
N THR A 113 1.82 14.06 -0.85
CA THR A 113 2.48 15.38 -0.78
C THR A 113 3.77 15.30 0.06
N VAL A 114 3.72 14.64 1.20
CA VAL A 114 4.90 14.46 2.06
C VAL A 114 5.93 13.55 1.39
N ALA A 115 5.47 12.46 0.75
CA ALA A 115 6.34 11.59 -0.03
C ALA A 115 7.02 12.34 -1.19
N ALA A 116 6.31 13.24 -1.88
CA ALA A 116 6.90 14.08 -2.93
C ALA A 116 8.00 14.99 -2.39
N THR A 117 7.79 15.58 -1.20
CA THR A 117 8.80 16.40 -0.54
C THR A 117 10.05 15.59 -0.18
N LEU A 118 9.87 14.37 0.33
CA LEU A 118 10.98 13.46 0.63
C LEU A 118 11.71 13.05 -0.65
N ALA A 119 10.97 12.65 -1.69
CA ALA A 119 11.51 12.26 -2.99
C ALA A 119 12.34 13.41 -3.61
N TYR A 120 11.83 14.64 -3.55
CA TYR A 120 12.56 15.83 -4.00
C TYR A 120 13.93 15.96 -3.32
N ARG A 121 13.98 15.83 -2.00
CA ARG A 121 15.23 15.90 -1.23
C ARG A 121 16.19 14.77 -1.52
N ARG A 122 15.65 13.58 -1.84
CA ARG A 122 16.43 12.36 -2.13
C ARG A 122 16.82 12.24 -3.62
N GLY A 123 16.32 13.12 -4.48
CA GLY A 123 16.53 13.03 -5.92
C GLY A 123 15.79 11.86 -6.58
N LEU A 124 14.69 11.38 -5.96
CA LEU A 124 13.86 10.31 -6.51
C LEU A 124 12.80 10.91 -7.45
N THR A 125 12.56 10.25 -8.57
CA THR A 125 11.78 10.83 -9.68
C THR A 125 10.38 10.23 -9.83
N VAL A 126 10.12 9.12 -9.13
CA VAL A 126 8.84 8.40 -9.20
C VAL A 126 8.29 8.18 -7.80
N LEU A 127 7.00 8.43 -7.61
CA LEU A 127 6.24 8.02 -6.44
C LEU A 127 5.37 6.82 -6.81
N VAL A 128 5.37 5.78 -5.97
CA VAL A 128 4.54 4.59 -6.19
C VAL A 128 3.59 4.41 -5.02
N GLY A 129 2.29 4.30 -5.31
CA GLY A 129 1.25 4.12 -4.31
C GLY A 129 0.29 2.99 -4.65
N GLY A 130 -0.27 2.35 -3.61
CA GLY A 130 -1.24 1.25 -3.72
C GLY A 130 -2.69 1.70 -3.82
N MET A 131 -2.96 2.91 -4.36
CA MET A 131 -4.32 3.39 -4.60
C MET A 131 -4.99 2.55 -5.67
N CYS A 132 -6.29 2.26 -5.46
CA CYS A 132 -7.08 1.40 -6.31
C CYS A 132 -8.51 1.93 -6.37
N GLU A 133 -9.04 2.16 -7.57
CA GLU A 133 -10.41 2.64 -7.77
C GLU A 133 -11.42 1.49 -7.80
N THR A 134 -10.99 0.32 -8.24
CA THR A 134 -11.83 -0.89 -8.36
C THR A 134 -12.04 -1.61 -7.03
N ASP A 135 -11.35 -1.22 -5.98
CA ASP A 135 -11.37 -1.82 -4.65
C ASP A 135 -12.47 -1.21 -3.79
N PHE A 136 -13.70 -1.46 -4.06
CA PHE A 136 -14.95 -1.09 -3.33
C PHE A 136 -14.84 -0.28 -2.00
N SER A 137 -13.67 0.24 -1.65
CA SER A 137 -13.46 1.12 -0.48
C SER A 137 -14.15 2.48 -0.66
N GLY A 138 -14.37 2.89 -1.92
CA GLY A 138 -15.10 4.11 -2.27
C GLY A 138 -14.38 5.41 -1.89
N TYR A 139 -13.13 5.35 -1.45
CA TYR A 139 -12.39 6.52 -0.98
C TYR A 139 -12.10 7.48 -2.14
N PRO A 140 -12.59 8.75 -2.09
CA PRO A 140 -12.36 9.71 -3.15
C PRO A 140 -10.88 9.99 -3.43
N ASP A 141 -10.05 9.94 -2.39
CA ASP A 141 -8.61 10.16 -2.47
C ASP A 141 -7.80 8.96 -2.98
N CYS A 142 -8.47 7.87 -3.41
CA CYS A 142 -7.87 6.74 -4.11
C CYS A 142 -8.18 6.73 -5.61
N ARG A 143 -9.02 7.63 -6.11
CA ARG A 143 -9.46 7.66 -7.52
C ARG A 143 -8.34 8.08 -8.45
N ASP A 144 -8.36 7.55 -9.67
CA ASP A 144 -7.36 7.84 -10.70
C ASP A 144 -7.29 9.33 -11.04
N ASP A 145 -8.46 9.98 -11.22
CA ASP A 145 -8.52 11.42 -11.48
C ASP A 145 -7.93 12.25 -10.34
N THR A 146 -8.12 11.81 -9.09
CA THR A 146 -7.53 12.47 -7.92
C THR A 146 -6.01 12.36 -7.95
N MET A 147 -5.48 11.17 -8.23
CA MET A 147 -4.02 10.95 -8.30
C MET A 147 -3.39 11.71 -9.46
N LYS A 148 -4.02 11.74 -10.63
CA LYS A 148 -3.56 12.53 -11.80
C LYS A 148 -3.55 14.03 -11.53
N SER A 149 -4.62 14.55 -10.93
CA SER A 149 -4.70 15.97 -10.55
C SER A 149 -3.65 16.33 -9.50
N LEU A 150 -3.41 15.44 -8.53
CA LEU A 150 -2.38 15.64 -7.52
C LEU A 150 -0.98 15.64 -8.15
N GLN A 151 -0.67 14.75 -9.08
CA GLN A 151 0.61 14.76 -9.81
C GLN A 151 0.86 16.10 -10.49
N VAL A 152 -0.16 16.65 -11.18
CA VAL A 152 -0.05 17.96 -11.82
C VAL A 152 0.23 19.05 -10.78
N THR A 153 -0.52 19.04 -9.69
CA THR A 153 -0.38 20.02 -8.60
C THR A 153 1.02 19.98 -7.98
N LEU A 154 1.53 18.79 -7.67
CA LEU A 154 2.87 18.61 -7.10
C LEU A 154 3.96 19.09 -8.08
N ASN A 155 3.84 18.73 -9.35
CA ASN A 155 4.81 19.13 -10.35
C ASN A 155 4.85 20.65 -10.58
N LEU A 156 3.70 21.31 -10.57
CA LEU A 156 3.61 22.78 -10.67
C LEU A 156 4.15 23.44 -9.40
N GLY A 157 3.70 23.00 -8.23
CA GLY A 157 4.05 23.63 -6.94
C GLY A 157 5.49 23.42 -6.51
N MET A 158 6.14 22.34 -6.96
CA MET A 158 7.52 21.99 -6.59
C MET A 158 8.49 22.17 -7.76
N ALA A 159 8.04 22.63 -8.93
CA ALA A 159 8.83 22.78 -10.16
C ALA A 159 9.58 21.48 -10.54
N THR A 160 8.88 20.32 -10.45
CA THR A 160 9.44 18.99 -10.71
C THR A 160 8.81 18.33 -11.95
N ARG A 161 9.27 17.12 -12.26
CA ARG A 161 8.71 16.22 -13.26
C ARG A 161 8.48 14.83 -12.65
N THR A 162 8.09 14.80 -11.39
CA THR A 162 7.82 13.55 -10.66
C THR A 162 6.65 12.80 -11.31
N LYS A 163 6.85 11.51 -11.55
CA LYS A 163 5.77 10.60 -11.97
C LYS A 163 5.08 10.04 -10.73
N LEU A 164 3.77 9.82 -10.81
CA LEU A 164 2.99 9.16 -9.79
C LEU A 164 2.41 7.88 -10.41
N GLU A 165 2.86 6.74 -9.94
CA GLU A 165 2.50 5.42 -10.44
C GLU A 165 1.59 4.70 -9.44
N THR A 166 0.48 4.17 -9.95
CA THR A 166 -0.51 3.44 -9.16
C THR A 166 -0.79 2.08 -9.80
N PRO A 167 0.12 1.10 -9.63
CA PRO A 167 0.06 -0.17 -10.38
C PRO A 167 -1.20 -0.99 -10.11
N LEU A 168 -1.91 -0.71 -9.02
CA LEU A 168 -3.13 -1.42 -8.64
C LEU A 168 -4.42 -0.69 -9.05
N MET A 169 -4.34 0.47 -9.69
CA MET A 169 -5.48 1.38 -9.90
C MET A 169 -6.70 0.70 -10.51
N TRP A 170 -6.49 -0.20 -11.47
CA TRP A 170 -7.56 -0.80 -12.28
C TRP A 170 -7.67 -2.32 -12.12
N ILE A 171 -7.02 -2.90 -11.11
CA ILE A 171 -7.06 -4.34 -10.86
C ILE A 171 -7.75 -4.65 -9.53
N ASP A 172 -8.47 -5.78 -9.49
CA ASP A 172 -9.13 -6.24 -8.27
C ASP A 172 -8.18 -6.98 -7.31
N LYS A 173 -8.67 -7.34 -6.12
CA LYS A 173 -7.84 -8.05 -5.13
C LYS A 173 -7.36 -9.43 -5.58
N GLY A 174 -8.10 -10.12 -6.46
CA GLY A 174 -7.63 -11.38 -7.06
C GLY A 174 -6.47 -11.15 -8.00
N GLN A 175 -6.59 -10.13 -8.85
CA GLN A 175 -5.53 -9.70 -9.76
C GLN A 175 -4.32 -9.13 -9.00
N THR A 176 -4.51 -8.49 -7.85
CA THR A 176 -3.39 -8.06 -6.98
C THR A 176 -2.58 -9.25 -6.46
N TRP A 177 -3.23 -10.35 -6.06
CA TRP A 177 -2.56 -11.60 -5.70
C TRP A 177 -1.85 -12.24 -6.89
N GLN A 178 -2.48 -12.22 -8.06
CA GLN A 178 -1.90 -12.71 -9.31
C GLN A 178 -0.63 -11.92 -9.68
N LEU A 179 -0.70 -10.60 -9.64
CA LEU A 179 0.45 -9.73 -9.89
C LEU A 179 1.61 -10.03 -8.93
N ALA A 180 1.32 -10.24 -7.64
CA ALA A 180 2.34 -10.67 -6.69
C ALA A 180 2.98 -12.00 -7.09
N HIS A 181 2.19 -12.97 -7.55
CA HIS A 181 2.70 -14.24 -8.05
C HIS A 181 3.59 -14.06 -9.29
N GLU A 182 3.17 -13.27 -10.25
CA GLU A 182 3.93 -12.97 -11.47
C GLU A 182 5.28 -12.29 -11.16
N LEU A 183 5.32 -11.39 -10.18
CA LEU A 183 6.51 -10.65 -9.78
C LEU A 183 7.52 -11.50 -9.00
N GLY A 184 7.07 -12.25 -8.00
CA GLY A 184 7.96 -12.93 -7.05
C GLY A 184 7.63 -14.41 -6.79
N GLY A 185 6.70 -14.98 -7.56
CA GLY A 185 6.31 -16.38 -7.43
C GLY A 185 5.65 -16.73 -6.09
N ALA A 186 5.63 -18.02 -5.77
CA ALA A 186 5.11 -18.51 -4.49
C ALA A 186 5.77 -17.87 -3.25
N PRO A 187 7.09 -17.56 -3.23
CA PRO A 187 7.72 -16.90 -2.09
C PRO A 187 7.12 -15.51 -1.78
N LEU A 188 6.80 -14.68 -2.79
CA LEU A 188 6.18 -13.38 -2.54
C LEU A 188 4.74 -13.53 -2.08
N VAL A 189 3.98 -14.45 -2.67
CA VAL A 189 2.60 -14.75 -2.22
C VAL A 189 2.60 -15.19 -0.77
N GLU A 190 3.52 -16.09 -0.37
CA GLU A 190 3.63 -16.54 1.01
C GLU A 190 4.06 -15.41 1.97
N LEU A 191 5.01 -14.56 1.57
CA LEU A 191 5.38 -13.38 2.34
C LEU A 191 4.18 -12.45 2.55
N ILE A 192 3.40 -12.17 1.51
CA ILE A 192 2.20 -11.35 1.63
C ILE A 192 1.20 -12.03 2.56
N ARG A 193 0.96 -13.34 2.41
CA ARG A 193 0.02 -14.10 3.22
C ARG A 193 0.36 -14.08 4.71
N SER A 194 1.59 -14.40 5.07
CA SER A 194 2.02 -14.63 6.45
C SER A 194 2.78 -13.44 7.08
N GLY A 195 3.44 -12.60 6.28
CA GLY A 195 4.25 -11.48 6.73
C GLY A 195 3.47 -10.18 6.89
N THR A 196 2.57 -9.87 5.95
CA THR A 196 1.86 -8.58 5.92
C THR A 196 0.65 -8.53 6.87
N HIS A 197 0.15 -7.31 7.10
CA HIS A 197 -1.07 -7.09 7.87
C HIS A 197 -2.01 -6.13 7.13
N THR A 198 -3.33 -6.40 7.20
CA THR A 198 -4.35 -5.59 6.50
C THR A 198 -5.61 -5.39 7.37
N CYS A 199 -5.72 -6.10 8.48
CA CYS A 199 -6.93 -6.09 9.33
C CYS A 199 -7.13 -4.73 10.00
N TYR A 200 -8.29 -4.11 9.80
CA TYR A 200 -8.63 -2.83 10.44
C TYR A 200 -8.78 -2.91 11.96
N LEU A 201 -8.98 -4.12 12.51
CA LEU A 201 -9.08 -4.34 13.95
C LEU A 201 -7.75 -4.71 14.62
N GLY A 202 -6.65 -4.78 13.84
CA GLY A 202 -5.33 -5.14 14.36
C GLY A 202 -5.17 -6.60 14.78
N GLU A 203 -6.13 -7.48 14.42
CA GLU A 203 -6.10 -8.88 14.83
C GLU A 203 -5.03 -9.67 14.05
N ARG A 204 -4.12 -10.31 14.79
CA ARG A 204 -3.05 -11.16 14.23
C ARG A 204 -2.94 -12.53 14.93
N GLY A 205 -3.95 -12.91 15.71
CA GLY A 205 -3.97 -14.19 16.44
C GLY A 205 -4.28 -15.41 15.58
N VAL A 206 -4.99 -15.23 14.46
CA VAL A 206 -5.42 -16.32 13.58
C VAL A 206 -4.82 -16.15 12.20
N LEU A 207 -4.14 -17.19 11.72
CA LEU A 207 -3.65 -17.30 10.35
C LEU A 207 -4.64 -18.09 9.51
N HIS A 208 -5.42 -17.40 8.69
CA HIS A 208 -6.31 -17.99 7.70
C HIS A 208 -5.53 -18.38 6.42
N ASP A 209 -6.18 -19.05 5.47
CA ASP A 209 -5.59 -19.39 4.17
C ASP A 209 -5.08 -18.15 3.42
N TRP A 210 -5.76 -17.03 3.57
CA TRP A 210 -5.46 -15.74 2.94
C TRP A 210 -4.56 -14.81 3.79
N GLY A 211 -4.20 -15.20 5.01
CA GLY A 211 -3.32 -14.44 5.89
C GLY A 211 -3.92 -14.09 7.25
N TYR A 212 -3.20 -13.29 8.03
CA TYR A 212 -3.65 -12.86 9.37
C TYR A 212 -4.80 -11.86 9.31
N GLY A 213 -5.75 -11.97 10.24
CA GLY A 213 -6.82 -11.01 10.45
C GLY A 213 -8.01 -11.55 11.22
N CYS A 214 -8.98 -10.68 11.53
CA CYS A 214 -10.20 -11.03 12.27
C CYS A 214 -11.20 -11.87 11.44
N GLY A 215 -11.07 -11.89 10.12
CA GLY A 215 -12.01 -12.57 9.21
C GLY A 215 -13.34 -11.85 8.96
N THR A 216 -13.64 -10.77 9.69
CA THR A 216 -14.96 -10.11 9.66
C THR A 216 -14.97 -8.66 9.20
N CYS A 217 -13.87 -7.93 9.34
CA CYS A 217 -13.81 -6.55 8.86
C CYS A 217 -13.77 -6.48 7.33
N PRO A 218 -14.17 -5.34 6.72
CA PRO A 218 -14.18 -5.19 5.26
C PRO A 218 -12.85 -5.50 4.58
N ALA A 219 -11.72 -5.08 5.17
CA ALA A 219 -10.40 -5.36 4.63
C ALA A 219 -10.07 -6.87 4.62
N CYS A 220 -10.43 -7.61 5.67
CA CYS A 220 -10.28 -9.07 5.73
C CYS A 220 -11.18 -9.76 4.69
N ALA A 221 -12.42 -9.32 4.54
CA ALA A 221 -13.36 -9.88 3.57
C ALA A 221 -12.86 -9.72 2.13
N LEU A 222 -12.39 -8.52 1.76
CA LEU A 222 -11.82 -8.24 0.44
C LEU A 222 -10.56 -9.08 0.17
N ARG A 223 -9.65 -9.13 1.13
CA ARG A 223 -8.41 -9.90 1.03
C ARG A 223 -8.72 -11.40 0.85
N ALA A 224 -9.63 -11.96 1.65
CA ALA A 224 -10.05 -13.35 1.58
C ALA A 224 -10.73 -13.69 0.24
N GLN A 225 -11.61 -12.81 -0.25
CA GLN A 225 -12.26 -12.98 -1.54
C GLN A 225 -11.24 -12.96 -2.68
N GLY A 226 -10.30 -11.99 -2.66
CA GLY A 226 -9.24 -11.90 -3.65
C GLY A 226 -8.36 -13.14 -3.67
N TYR A 227 -7.96 -13.64 -2.49
CA TYR A 227 -7.15 -14.87 -2.40
C TYR A 227 -7.87 -16.09 -2.97
N ARG A 228 -9.16 -16.25 -2.68
CA ARG A 228 -9.96 -17.36 -3.27
C ARG A 228 -10.04 -17.28 -4.79
N ARG A 229 -10.23 -16.07 -5.36
CA ARG A 229 -10.23 -15.87 -6.82
C ARG A 229 -8.89 -16.23 -7.44
N TYR A 230 -7.81 -15.75 -6.85
CA TYR A 230 -6.45 -16.09 -7.28
C TYR A 230 -6.19 -17.61 -7.25
N ARG A 231 -6.58 -18.30 -6.16
CA ARG A 231 -6.41 -19.76 -6.06
C ARG A 231 -7.21 -20.51 -7.11
N ALA A 232 -8.46 -20.12 -7.34
CA ALA A 232 -9.30 -20.72 -8.37
C ALA A 232 -8.73 -20.52 -9.80
N ALA A 233 -8.11 -19.38 -10.07
CA ALA A 233 -7.47 -19.13 -11.36
C ALA A 233 -6.23 -20.01 -11.57
N LEU A 234 -5.45 -20.30 -10.52
CA LEU A 234 -4.30 -21.20 -10.60
C LEU A 234 -4.68 -22.67 -10.87
N GLU A 235 -5.85 -23.09 -10.39
CA GLU A 235 -6.35 -24.47 -10.61
C GLU A 235 -6.89 -24.69 -12.04
N GLN A 236 -7.12 -23.62 -12.79
CA GLN A 236 -7.63 -23.65 -14.16
C GLN A 236 -6.53 -23.43 -15.22
N ALA A 237 -5.32 -23.08 -14.82
CA ALA A 237 -4.16 -22.81 -15.67
C ALA A 237 -3.25 -24.02 -15.81
#